data_5fc847afac967df63012a0a763fa6b8d
#
_entry.id   5fc847afac967df63012a0a763fa6b8d
#
_cell.length_a   1.000
_cell.length_b   1.000
_cell.length_c   1.000
_cell.angle_alpha   90.00
_cell.angle_beta   90.00
_cell.angle_gamma   90.00
#
_symmetry.space_group_name_H-M   'P 1'
#
loop_
_entity.id
_entity.type
_entity.pdbx_description
1 polymer ?
#
loop_
_entity_poly.entity_id
_entity_poly.type
_entity_poly.pdbx_seq_one_letter_code
_entity_poly.pdbx_strand_id
1 'polypeptide(L)'
;MKSPRYTPKTMEPVTVIVPVKDEEVGLNFLLDDYAHSTLKDLYDIRFIFVIDVRTSDSSKNIASQFSETIIDQEGTTGKGSAMIQAIEKWKLNKTPKIVFLDADGSYSFESVISILDALENGADVVSGSRFLFRKGRPEGMSRLHNFGNKALSKISSIRNGRKISDLCTGLWGFTSKSLMSMEIKSKGFDIEAEMAGLARRKGLQHVEVQVDWSQRKGGTSKLRSLTDGMIILLRIIRT
;
A
#
# COMPACT_ATOMS: atom_id res chain seq x y z
N MET A 1 0.37 -17.19 -47.87
CA MET A 1 -0.20 -16.73 -46.58
C MET A 1 0.95 -16.50 -45.62
N LYS A 2 1.20 -15.24 -45.22
CA LYS A 2 2.21 -14.95 -44.20
C LYS A 2 1.58 -15.23 -42.83
N SER A 3 2.17 -16.13 -42.05
CA SER A 3 1.76 -16.38 -40.66
C SER A 3 1.81 -15.07 -39.87
N PRO A 4 0.81 -14.77 -39.00
CA PRO A 4 0.83 -13.58 -38.18
C PRO A 4 2.09 -13.65 -37.28
N ARG A 5 2.93 -12.62 -37.34
CA ARG A 5 4.08 -12.49 -36.42
C ARG A 5 3.51 -12.32 -35.02
N TYR A 6 3.71 -13.32 -34.18
CA TYR A 6 3.43 -13.23 -32.75
C TYR A 6 4.42 -12.19 -32.17
N THR A 7 3.95 -10.98 -31.92
CA THR A 7 4.67 -10.02 -31.09
C THR A 7 4.36 -10.38 -29.64
N PRO A 8 5.35 -10.75 -28.83
CA PRO A 8 5.10 -11.00 -27.41
C PRO A 8 4.46 -9.76 -26.82
N LYS A 9 3.33 -9.92 -26.14
CA LYS A 9 2.66 -8.84 -25.39
C LYS A 9 3.66 -8.37 -24.34
N THR A 10 4.18 -7.15 -24.46
CA THR A 10 5.03 -6.58 -23.42
C THR A 10 4.20 -6.43 -22.16
N MET A 11 4.64 -7.05 -21.07
CA MET A 11 3.98 -6.94 -19.78
C MET A 11 3.97 -5.48 -19.33
N GLU A 12 2.83 -5.03 -18.80
CA GLU A 12 2.70 -3.65 -18.32
C GLU A 12 3.55 -3.46 -17.07
N PRO A 13 4.40 -2.42 -17.01
CA PRO A 13 5.21 -2.16 -15.83
C PRO A 13 4.37 -1.59 -14.68
N VAL A 14 4.56 -2.16 -13.50
CA VAL A 14 3.92 -1.75 -12.25
C VAL A 14 5.00 -1.53 -11.19
N THR A 15 4.95 -0.40 -10.48
CA THR A 15 5.84 -0.17 -9.34
C THR A 15 5.16 -0.57 -8.04
N VAL A 16 5.82 -1.43 -7.26
CA VAL A 16 5.40 -1.79 -5.89
C VAL A 16 6.34 -1.11 -4.90
N ILE A 17 5.80 -0.21 -4.10
CA ILE A 17 6.52 0.56 -3.08
C ILE A 17 6.31 -0.09 -1.72
N VAL A 18 7.40 -0.44 -1.06
CA VAL A 18 7.40 -1.16 0.22
C VAL A 18 8.24 -0.38 1.24
N PRO A 19 7.60 0.35 2.19
CA PRO A 19 8.30 0.95 3.31
C PRO A 19 8.70 -0.13 4.33
N VAL A 20 9.96 -0.12 4.76
CA VAL A 20 10.55 -1.17 5.58
C VAL A 20 11.18 -0.60 6.84
N LYS A 21 10.84 -1.18 8.00
CA LYS A 21 11.51 -0.92 9.28
C LYS A 21 11.45 -2.15 10.17
N ASP A 22 12.61 -2.82 10.39
CA ASP A 22 12.70 -4.04 11.18
C ASP A 22 11.59 -5.05 10.83
N GLU A 23 11.57 -5.50 9.57
CA GLU A 23 10.56 -6.40 9.00
C GLU A 23 11.20 -7.64 8.32
N GLU A 24 12.34 -8.11 8.82
CA GLU A 24 13.10 -9.23 8.25
C GLU A 24 12.21 -10.46 8.00
N VAL A 25 11.43 -10.87 8.99
CA VAL A 25 10.56 -12.05 8.88
C VAL A 25 9.41 -11.79 7.91
N GLY A 26 8.74 -10.64 8.04
CA GLY A 26 7.62 -10.25 7.16
C GLY A 26 8.05 -10.13 5.71
N LEU A 27 9.21 -9.53 5.47
CA LEU A 27 9.76 -9.33 4.13
C LEU A 27 10.13 -10.66 3.47
N ASN A 28 10.70 -11.62 4.20
CA ASN A 28 10.96 -12.96 3.67
C ASN A 28 9.66 -13.65 3.22
N PHE A 29 8.60 -13.60 4.04
CA PHE A 29 7.30 -14.14 3.66
C PHE A 29 6.70 -13.43 2.44
N LEU A 30 6.80 -12.11 2.40
CA LEU A 30 6.29 -11.30 1.29
C LEU A 30 6.97 -11.68 -0.03
N LEU A 31 8.30 -11.79 -0.01
CA LEU A 31 9.08 -12.09 -1.21
C LEU A 31 8.96 -13.55 -1.65
N ASP A 32 8.78 -14.48 -0.71
CA ASP A 32 8.43 -15.87 -1.01
C ASP A 32 7.05 -15.97 -1.66
N ASP A 33 6.04 -15.27 -1.14
CA ASP A 33 4.70 -15.18 -1.73
C ASP A 33 4.77 -14.61 -3.16
N TYR A 34 5.58 -13.55 -3.37
CA TYR A 34 5.81 -13.01 -4.72
C TYR A 34 6.42 -14.05 -5.67
N ALA A 35 7.42 -14.79 -5.22
CA ALA A 35 8.09 -15.80 -6.04
C ALA A 35 7.13 -16.91 -6.51
N HIS A 36 6.09 -17.21 -5.72
CA HIS A 36 5.08 -18.21 -6.03
C HIS A 36 3.79 -17.65 -6.66
N SER A 37 3.61 -16.32 -6.66
CA SER A 37 2.42 -15.67 -7.21
C SER A 37 2.40 -15.67 -8.75
N THR A 38 1.19 -15.57 -9.31
CA THR A 38 1.00 -15.38 -10.77
C THR A 38 1.25 -13.93 -11.21
N LEU A 39 1.42 -12.99 -10.27
CA LEU A 39 1.59 -11.57 -10.55
C LEU A 39 2.78 -11.29 -11.50
N LYS A 40 3.90 -11.98 -11.29
CA LYS A 40 5.11 -11.87 -12.13
C LYS A 40 4.92 -12.34 -13.58
N ASP A 41 3.90 -13.17 -13.83
CA ASP A 41 3.56 -13.66 -15.17
C ASP A 41 2.60 -12.71 -15.90
N LEU A 42 1.93 -11.80 -15.14
CA LEU A 42 0.95 -10.85 -15.65
C LEU A 42 1.55 -9.46 -15.87
N TYR A 43 2.49 -9.04 -15.02
CA TYR A 43 3.04 -7.68 -14.98
C TYR A 43 4.57 -7.65 -14.85
N ASP A 44 5.21 -6.59 -15.40
CA ASP A 44 6.62 -6.25 -15.13
C ASP A 44 6.71 -5.52 -13.78
N ILE A 45 6.93 -6.27 -12.71
CA ILE A 45 6.95 -5.74 -11.33
C ILE A 45 8.31 -5.10 -11.01
N ARG A 46 8.27 -3.85 -10.60
CA ARG A 46 9.44 -3.06 -10.18
C ARG A 46 9.29 -2.65 -8.73
N PHE A 47 10.09 -3.21 -7.85
CA PHE A 47 10.08 -2.86 -6.43
C PHE A 47 10.87 -1.59 -6.16
N ILE A 48 10.34 -0.76 -5.25
CA ILE A 48 11.07 0.31 -4.56
C ILE A 48 10.95 0.03 -3.06
N PHE A 49 12.04 -0.38 -2.43
CA PHE A 49 12.10 -0.53 -0.98
C PHE A 49 12.65 0.75 -0.36
N VAL A 50 11.97 1.25 0.67
CA VAL A 50 12.43 2.41 1.45
C VAL A 50 12.74 1.93 2.86
N ILE A 51 14.03 1.92 3.18
CA ILE A 51 14.54 1.39 4.45
C ILE A 51 14.66 2.54 5.46
N ASP A 52 13.96 2.44 6.58
CA ASP A 52 14.13 3.37 7.71
C ASP A 52 15.60 3.28 8.21
N VAL A 53 16.26 4.40 8.37
CA VAL A 53 17.68 4.45 8.80
C VAL A 53 17.92 3.82 10.18
N ARG A 54 16.85 3.60 10.94
CA ARG A 54 16.91 2.92 12.27
C ARG A 54 16.66 1.41 12.15
N THR A 55 16.55 0.85 10.93
CA THR A 55 16.44 -0.60 10.72
C THR A 55 17.72 -1.26 11.19
N SER A 56 17.58 -2.24 12.07
CA SER A 56 18.70 -2.91 12.75
C SER A 56 18.82 -4.40 12.45
N ASP A 57 17.83 -4.96 11.75
CA ASP A 57 17.79 -6.36 11.34
C ASP A 57 18.28 -6.55 9.88
N SER A 58 18.10 -7.75 9.32
CA SER A 58 18.55 -8.09 7.96
C SER A 58 17.62 -7.57 6.83
N SER A 59 16.59 -6.78 7.14
CA SER A 59 15.60 -6.30 6.17
C SER A 59 16.21 -5.66 4.92
N LYS A 60 17.25 -4.82 5.10
CA LYS A 60 17.93 -4.16 3.97
C LYS A 60 18.64 -5.17 3.06
N ASN A 61 19.32 -6.15 3.64
CA ASN A 61 20.02 -7.18 2.88
C ASN A 61 19.02 -8.03 2.07
N ILE A 62 17.89 -8.39 2.67
CA ILE A 62 16.83 -9.14 2.01
C ILE A 62 16.24 -8.34 0.83
N ALA A 63 15.87 -7.08 1.05
CA ALA A 63 15.35 -6.20 0.01
C ALA A 63 16.32 -6.07 -1.18
N SER A 64 17.63 -5.96 -0.91
CA SER A 64 18.68 -5.81 -1.94
C SER A 64 18.85 -7.05 -2.83
N GLN A 65 18.36 -8.21 -2.43
CA GLN A 65 18.37 -9.41 -3.27
C GLN A 65 17.25 -9.39 -4.32
N PHE A 66 16.21 -8.57 -4.12
CA PHE A 66 15.03 -8.52 -4.98
C PHE A 66 14.92 -7.26 -5.84
N SER A 67 15.60 -6.19 -5.49
CA SER A 67 15.54 -4.94 -6.23
C SER A 67 16.84 -4.17 -6.18
N GLU A 68 17.20 -3.56 -7.30
CA GLU A 68 18.27 -2.58 -7.38
C GLU A 68 17.83 -1.20 -6.83
N THR A 69 16.51 -0.99 -6.63
CA THR A 69 15.99 0.29 -6.14
C THR A 69 15.72 0.23 -4.66
N ILE A 70 16.78 0.48 -3.90
CA ILE A 70 16.75 0.62 -2.44
C ILE A 70 16.99 2.09 -2.08
N ILE A 71 16.14 2.65 -1.24
CA ILE A 71 16.25 4.02 -0.73
C ILE A 71 16.50 3.91 0.77
N ASP A 72 17.62 4.41 1.25
CA ASP A 72 17.78 4.70 2.68
C ASP A 72 16.98 5.96 3.01
N GLN A 73 16.03 5.84 3.93
CA GLN A 73 15.14 6.96 4.27
C GLN A 73 15.93 8.10 4.91
N GLU A 74 15.88 9.26 4.30
CA GLU A 74 16.61 10.45 4.77
C GLU A 74 15.70 11.41 5.56
N GLY A 75 16.28 12.16 6.46
CA GLY A 75 15.63 13.24 7.21
C GLY A 75 14.52 12.73 8.13
N THR A 76 13.26 13.13 7.88
CA THR A 76 12.13 12.74 8.72
C THR A 76 11.77 11.28 8.48
N THR A 77 11.77 10.48 9.55
CA THR A 77 11.38 9.07 9.53
C THR A 77 9.87 8.89 9.67
N GLY A 78 9.36 7.69 9.34
CA GLY A 78 7.96 7.30 9.42
C GLY A 78 7.41 6.82 8.09
N LYS A 79 6.28 6.08 8.14
CA LYS A 79 5.69 5.43 6.96
C LYS A 79 5.38 6.43 5.84
N GLY A 80 4.69 7.50 6.15
CA GLY A 80 4.33 8.52 5.16
C GLY A 80 5.55 9.20 4.54
N SER A 81 6.59 9.50 5.34
CA SER A 81 7.84 10.07 4.82
C SER A 81 8.56 9.10 3.88
N ALA A 82 8.59 7.80 4.19
CA ALA A 82 9.14 6.78 3.31
C ALA A 82 8.37 6.72 1.97
N MET A 83 7.05 6.73 2.03
CA MET A 83 6.21 6.71 0.82
C MET A 83 6.42 7.97 -0.04
N ILE A 84 6.56 9.16 0.55
CA ILE A 84 6.85 10.40 -0.19
C ILE A 84 8.21 10.29 -0.90
N GLN A 85 9.25 9.81 -0.23
CA GLN A 85 10.58 9.63 -0.85
C GLN A 85 10.53 8.61 -1.99
N ALA A 86 9.77 7.52 -1.83
CA ALA A 86 9.57 6.56 -2.91
C ALA A 86 8.81 7.15 -4.11
N ILE A 87 7.81 7.99 -3.88
CA ILE A 87 7.08 8.69 -4.95
C ILE A 87 8.02 9.60 -5.73
N GLU A 88 8.90 10.35 -5.06
CA GLU A 88 9.88 11.19 -5.74
C GLU A 88 10.87 10.35 -6.59
N LYS A 89 11.30 9.20 -6.09
CA LYS A 89 12.13 8.26 -6.86
C LYS A 89 11.38 7.68 -8.06
N TRP A 90 10.12 7.24 -7.85
CA TRP A 90 9.26 6.72 -8.91
C TRP A 90 9.03 7.76 -10.03
N LYS A 91 8.92 9.05 -9.71
CA LYS A 91 8.74 10.12 -10.72
C LYS A 91 9.85 10.18 -11.76
N LEU A 92 11.03 9.63 -11.47
CA LEU A 92 12.14 9.55 -12.41
C LEU A 92 11.93 8.50 -13.51
N ASN A 93 11.24 7.38 -13.15
CA ASN A 93 10.98 6.25 -14.06
C ASN A 93 9.52 5.78 -13.88
N LYS A 94 8.57 6.63 -14.25
CA LYS A 94 7.13 6.40 -14.02
C LYS A 94 6.63 5.13 -14.69
N THR A 95 5.91 4.33 -13.91
CA THR A 95 5.06 3.25 -14.41
C THR A 95 3.59 3.69 -14.44
N PRO A 96 2.74 3.09 -15.27
CA PRO A 96 1.31 3.43 -15.33
C PRO A 96 0.55 3.22 -14.03
N LYS A 97 0.92 2.20 -13.28
CA LYS A 97 0.29 1.81 -12.01
C LYS A 97 1.31 1.72 -10.89
N ILE A 98 0.90 2.10 -9.69
CA ILE A 98 1.71 2.07 -8.48
C ILE A 98 0.91 1.40 -7.37
N VAL A 99 1.55 0.53 -6.62
CA VAL A 99 0.97 -0.12 -5.44
C VAL A 99 1.83 0.18 -4.21
N PHE A 100 1.22 0.60 -3.13
CA PHE A 100 1.83 0.65 -1.80
C PHE A 100 1.47 -0.63 -1.06
N LEU A 101 2.46 -1.28 -0.46
CA LEU A 101 2.31 -2.56 0.22
C LEU A 101 3.14 -2.58 1.50
N ASP A 102 2.53 -2.96 2.63
CA ASP A 102 3.26 -3.14 3.89
C ASP A 102 4.21 -4.33 3.83
N ALA A 103 5.40 -4.19 4.44
CA ALA A 103 6.48 -5.19 4.42
C ALA A 103 6.28 -6.37 5.37
N ASP A 104 5.23 -6.36 6.20
CA ASP A 104 5.07 -7.29 7.34
C ASP A 104 4.51 -8.68 6.98
N GLY A 105 4.34 -8.96 5.69
CA GLY A 105 3.81 -10.22 5.19
C GLY A 105 2.33 -10.45 5.49
N SER A 106 1.58 -9.39 5.82
CA SER A 106 0.15 -9.51 6.15
C SER A 106 -0.77 -9.53 4.93
N TYR A 107 -0.33 -9.05 3.78
CA TYR A 107 -1.05 -9.07 2.51
C TYR A 107 -0.39 -10.01 1.52
N SER A 108 -1.18 -10.74 0.74
CA SER A 108 -0.70 -11.60 -0.35
C SER A 108 -0.57 -10.82 -1.66
N PHE A 109 0.26 -11.30 -2.59
CA PHE A 109 0.34 -10.74 -3.94
C PHE A 109 -0.91 -11.05 -4.78
N GLU A 110 -1.72 -12.03 -4.43
CA GLU A 110 -3.07 -12.21 -5.00
C GLU A 110 -3.97 -11.00 -4.71
N SER A 111 -3.81 -10.40 -3.53
CA SER A 111 -4.50 -9.14 -3.19
C SER A 111 -3.99 -7.96 -4.04
N VAL A 112 -2.72 -7.96 -4.45
CA VAL A 112 -2.17 -6.95 -5.38
C VAL A 112 -2.81 -7.08 -6.76
N ILE A 113 -3.05 -8.30 -7.26
CA ILE A 113 -3.77 -8.53 -8.53
C ILE A 113 -5.17 -7.91 -8.46
N SER A 114 -5.91 -8.12 -7.37
CA SER A 114 -7.23 -7.51 -7.20
C SER A 114 -7.20 -5.98 -7.22
N ILE A 115 -6.14 -5.36 -6.70
CA ILE A 115 -5.91 -3.90 -6.79
C ILE A 115 -5.70 -3.48 -8.26
N LEU A 116 -4.83 -4.19 -8.98
CA LEU A 116 -4.49 -3.88 -10.36
C LEU A 116 -5.68 -4.06 -11.30
N ASP A 117 -6.46 -5.12 -11.12
CA ASP A 117 -7.70 -5.37 -11.86
C ASP A 117 -8.71 -4.21 -11.68
N ALA A 118 -8.87 -3.71 -10.46
CA ALA A 118 -9.77 -2.58 -10.23
C ALA A 118 -9.26 -1.28 -10.89
N LEU A 119 -7.94 -1.05 -10.92
CA LEU A 119 -7.36 0.07 -11.67
C LEU A 119 -7.57 -0.07 -13.19
N GLU A 120 -7.44 -1.29 -13.74
CA GLU A 120 -7.72 -1.58 -15.15
C GLU A 120 -9.18 -1.37 -15.51
N ASN A 121 -10.09 -1.65 -14.57
CA ASN A 121 -11.52 -1.41 -14.73
C ASN A 121 -11.92 0.06 -14.49
N GLY A 122 -10.98 0.98 -14.46
CA GLY A 122 -11.22 2.42 -14.50
C GLY A 122 -11.19 3.13 -13.15
N ALA A 123 -10.83 2.46 -12.05
CA ALA A 123 -10.60 3.16 -10.80
C ALA A 123 -9.31 4.01 -10.88
N ASP A 124 -9.34 5.21 -10.28
CA ASP A 124 -8.16 6.08 -10.15
C ASP A 124 -7.32 5.72 -8.94
N VAL A 125 -8.00 5.29 -7.86
CA VAL A 125 -7.45 4.91 -6.57
C VAL A 125 -8.15 3.66 -6.06
N VAL A 126 -7.40 2.70 -5.58
CA VAL A 126 -7.94 1.47 -4.99
C VAL A 126 -7.34 1.24 -3.62
N SER A 127 -8.15 0.89 -2.64
CA SER A 127 -7.66 0.43 -1.34
C SER A 127 -8.13 -0.99 -1.04
N GLY A 128 -7.25 -1.82 -0.51
CA GLY A 128 -7.58 -3.16 -0.05
C GLY A 128 -8.37 -3.08 1.26
N SER A 129 -9.52 -3.75 1.35
CA SER A 129 -10.30 -3.79 2.57
C SER A 129 -10.33 -5.19 3.17
N ARG A 130 -9.98 -5.27 4.45
CA ARG A 130 -10.07 -6.48 5.27
C ARG A 130 -11.50 -6.78 5.71
N PHE A 131 -12.44 -5.84 5.49
CA PHE A 131 -13.80 -5.87 6.07
C PHE A 131 -14.91 -5.85 5.03
N LEU A 132 -14.65 -5.63 3.74
CA LEU A 132 -15.66 -5.30 2.74
C LEU A 132 -16.80 -6.34 2.68
N PHE A 133 -16.47 -7.62 2.66
CA PHE A 133 -17.44 -8.73 2.66
C PHE A 133 -17.33 -9.64 3.90
N ARG A 134 -16.45 -9.31 4.84
CA ARG A 134 -16.22 -10.11 6.03
C ARG A 134 -17.20 -9.75 7.13
N LYS A 135 -17.85 -10.77 7.70
CA LYS A 135 -18.58 -10.62 8.96
C LYS A 135 -17.61 -10.83 10.12
N GLY A 136 -17.52 -9.83 10.99
CA GLY A 136 -16.70 -9.93 12.20
C GLY A 136 -15.32 -9.32 12.10
N ARG A 137 -14.44 -9.72 13.01
CA ARG A 137 -13.06 -9.24 13.13
C ARG A 137 -12.13 -10.15 12.34
N PRO A 138 -11.19 -9.61 11.54
CA PRO A 138 -10.13 -10.41 10.91
C PRO A 138 -9.36 -11.21 11.96
N GLU A 139 -9.03 -12.46 11.65
CA GLU A 139 -8.27 -13.33 12.54
C GLU A 139 -6.90 -12.71 12.85
N GLY A 140 -6.46 -12.78 14.12
CA GLY A 140 -5.21 -12.16 14.56
C GLY A 140 -5.25 -10.64 14.82
N MET A 141 -6.28 -9.91 14.34
CA MET A 141 -6.40 -8.49 14.64
C MET A 141 -6.85 -8.27 16.11
N SER A 142 -6.20 -7.36 16.84
CA SER A 142 -6.62 -7.05 18.21
C SER A 142 -8.00 -6.39 18.25
N ARG A 143 -8.73 -6.53 19.37
CA ARG A 143 -10.05 -5.87 19.54
C ARG A 143 -9.93 -4.34 19.46
N LEU A 144 -8.86 -3.79 20.02
CA LEU A 144 -8.61 -2.34 20.02
C LEU A 144 -8.37 -1.82 18.60
N HIS A 145 -7.52 -2.48 17.82
CA HIS A 145 -7.29 -2.10 16.41
C HIS A 145 -8.55 -2.24 15.57
N ASN A 146 -9.32 -3.31 15.75
CA ASN A 146 -10.59 -3.49 15.04
C ASN A 146 -11.60 -2.38 15.36
N PHE A 147 -11.76 -2.04 16.64
CA PHE A 147 -12.67 -0.96 17.06
C PHE A 147 -12.19 0.39 16.55
N GLY A 148 -10.90 0.72 16.76
CA GLY A 148 -10.30 1.98 16.32
C GLY A 148 -10.42 2.18 14.80
N ASN A 149 -10.07 1.16 14.01
CA ASN A 149 -10.19 1.24 12.56
C ASN A 149 -11.65 1.42 12.11
N LYS A 150 -12.61 0.69 12.69
CA LYS A 150 -14.04 0.86 12.37
C LYS A 150 -14.55 2.26 12.69
N ALA A 151 -14.14 2.82 13.83
CA ALA A 151 -14.52 4.18 14.23
C ALA A 151 -13.95 5.21 13.24
N LEU A 152 -12.65 5.14 12.94
CA LEU A 152 -11.96 6.03 11.99
C LEU A 152 -12.54 5.88 10.57
N SER A 153 -12.79 4.66 10.12
CA SER A 153 -13.40 4.40 8.81
C SER A 153 -14.82 4.98 8.71
N LYS A 154 -15.61 4.91 9.78
CA LYS A 154 -16.95 5.51 9.82
C LYS A 154 -16.89 7.04 9.74
N ILE A 155 -16.00 7.68 10.49
CA ILE A 155 -15.80 9.13 10.46
C ILE A 155 -15.31 9.55 9.07
N SER A 156 -14.33 8.83 8.53
CA SER A 156 -13.82 9.05 7.18
C SER A 156 -14.91 8.89 6.11
N SER A 157 -15.81 7.88 6.26
CA SER A 157 -16.94 7.68 5.36
C SER A 157 -17.87 8.90 5.33
N ILE A 158 -18.22 9.43 6.50
CA ILE A 158 -19.06 10.62 6.62
C ILE A 158 -18.36 11.82 5.97
N ARG A 159 -17.09 12.04 6.30
CA ARG A 159 -16.29 13.17 5.78
C ARG A 159 -16.10 13.11 4.27
N ASN A 160 -15.92 11.92 3.72
CA ASN A 160 -15.69 11.71 2.29
C ASN A 160 -16.99 11.54 1.47
N GLY A 161 -18.16 11.49 2.12
CA GLY A 161 -19.45 11.31 1.43
C GLY A 161 -19.57 9.94 0.72
N ARG A 162 -18.80 8.94 1.13
CA ARG A 162 -18.77 7.60 0.56
C ARG A 162 -18.39 6.56 1.61
N LYS A 163 -18.84 5.33 1.43
CA LYS A 163 -18.48 4.25 2.34
C LYS A 163 -16.99 3.91 2.21
N ILE A 164 -16.29 3.94 3.34
CA ILE A 164 -14.93 3.43 3.50
C ILE A 164 -15.01 2.39 4.61
N SER A 165 -14.69 1.14 4.31
CA SER A 165 -14.81 0.03 5.26
C SER A 165 -13.51 -0.23 6.02
N ASP A 166 -12.36 0.14 5.44
CA ASP A 166 -11.04 -0.07 6.01
C ASP A 166 -10.08 1.08 5.69
N LEU A 167 -10.08 2.11 6.54
CA LEU A 167 -9.21 3.28 6.33
C LEU A 167 -7.73 2.98 6.57
N CYS A 168 -7.44 2.17 7.62
CA CYS A 168 -6.07 1.87 8.04
C CYS A 168 -5.52 0.60 7.37
N THR A 169 -5.77 0.44 6.09
CA THR A 169 -5.21 -0.66 5.29
C THR A 169 -3.82 -0.31 4.78
N GLY A 170 -2.92 -1.29 4.74
CA GLY A 170 -1.56 -1.13 4.23
C GLY A 170 -1.40 -1.44 2.74
N LEU A 171 -2.51 -1.67 2.01
CA LEU A 171 -2.49 -2.00 0.59
C LEU A 171 -3.32 -0.97 -0.21
N TRP A 172 -2.64 -0.18 -1.04
CA TRP A 172 -3.24 0.87 -1.87
C TRP A 172 -2.69 0.82 -3.29
N GLY A 173 -3.54 1.08 -4.28
CA GLY A 173 -3.16 1.20 -5.69
C GLY A 173 -3.59 2.53 -6.29
N PHE A 174 -2.81 2.99 -7.26
CA PHE A 174 -3.02 4.27 -7.94
C PHE A 174 -2.70 4.16 -9.42
N THR A 175 -3.45 4.88 -10.24
CA THR A 175 -2.94 5.23 -11.57
C THR A 175 -1.86 6.30 -11.43
N SER A 176 -0.91 6.34 -12.37
CA SER A 176 0.13 7.38 -12.43
C SER A 176 -0.48 8.79 -12.39
N LYS A 177 -1.57 9.00 -13.15
CA LYS A 177 -2.27 10.27 -13.22
C LYS A 177 -2.86 10.68 -11.86
N SER A 178 -3.52 9.75 -11.16
CA SER A 178 -4.13 10.04 -9.86
C SER A 178 -3.08 10.37 -8.82
N LEU A 179 -2.02 9.57 -8.71
CA LEU A 179 -0.95 9.79 -7.73
C LEU A 179 -0.23 11.13 -7.98
N MET A 180 0.06 11.49 -9.23
CA MET A 180 0.67 12.77 -9.58
C MET A 180 -0.22 13.98 -9.25
N SER A 181 -1.53 13.82 -9.23
CA SER A 181 -2.47 14.89 -8.85
C SER A 181 -2.52 15.13 -7.34
N MET A 182 -2.01 14.20 -6.53
CA MET A 182 -2.04 14.26 -5.07
C MET A 182 -0.78 14.92 -4.51
N GLU A 183 -0.95 15.91 -3.65
CA GLU A 183 0.12 16.49 -2.85
C GLU A 183 0.09 15.87 -1.45
N ILE A 184 0.69 14.70 -1.31
CA ILE A 184 0.76 13.97 -0.02
C ILE A 184 1.79 14.66 0.88
N LYS A 185 1.40 14.96 2.13
CA LYS A 185 2.21 15.70 3.12
C LYS A 185 2.37 14.96 4.44
N SER A 186 1.52 13.97 4.71
CA SER A 186 1.59 13.16 5.94
C SER A 186 2.87 12.37 6.01
N LYS A 187 3.57 12.47 7.14
CA LYS A 187 4.85 11.79 7.36
C LYS A 187 4.72 10.49 8.17
N GLY A 188 3.57 10.28 8.82
CA GLY A 188 3.28 9.16 9.72
C GLY A 188 2.24 8.19 9.19
N PHE A 189 1.56 7.53 10.13
CA PHE A 189 0.46 6.60 9.88
C PHE A 189 -0.88 7.28 9.55
N ASP A 190 -0.90 8.58 9.39
CA ASP A 190 -2.06 9.35 8.94
C ASP A 190 -2.10 9.51 7.41
N ILE A 191 -1.14 8.91 6.70
CA ILE A 191 -1.04 9.00 5.24
C ILE A 191 -2.24 8.36 4.53
N GLU A 192 -2.76 7.24 5.03
CA GLU A 192 -3.92 6.57 4.45
C GLU A 192 -5.17 7.46 4.54
N ALA A 193 -5.34 8.16 5.67
CA ALA A 193 -6.43 9.11 5.83
C ALA A 193 -6.28 10.32 4.89
N GLU A 194 -5.05 10.80 4.69
CA GLU A 194 -4.78 11.87 3.73
C GLU A 194 -5.06 11.42 2.29
N MET A 195 -4.61 10.22 1.89
CA MET A 195 -4.86 9.69 0.54
C MET A 195 -6.36 9.56 0.25
N ALA A 196 -7.14 9.03 1.20
CA ALA A 196 -8.60 8.94 1.08
C ALA A 196 -9.26 10.33 0.91
N GLY A 197 -8.85 11.31 1.71
CA GLY A 197 -9.36 12.68 1.64
C GLY A 197 -8.94 13.41 0.36
N LEU A 198 -7.68 13.22 -0.09
CA LEU A 198 -7.18 13.76 -1.35
C LEU A 198 -7.93 13.19 -2.55
N ALA A 199 -8.19 11.86 -2.57
CA ALA A 199 -8.98 11.22 -3.61
C ALA A 199 -10.35 11.90 -3.77
N ARG A 200 -11.05 12.15 -2.64
CA ARG A 200 -12.32 12.90 -2.65
C ARG A 200 -12.15 14.31 -3.20
N ARG A 201 -11.20 15.10 -2.66
CA ARG A 201 -11.01 16.51 -3.05
C ARG A 201 -10.66 16.68 -4.52
N LYS A 202 -9.99 15.69 -5.10
CA LYS A 202 -9.62 15.67 -6.53
C LYS A 202 -10.70 15.06 -7.43
N GLY A 203 -11.83 14.61 -6.87
CA GLY A 203 -12.89 13.96 -7.64
C GLY A 203 -12.47 12.62 -8.25
N LEU A 204 -11.49 11.93 -7.65
CA LEU A 204 -10.97 10.66 -8.15
C LEU A 204 -11.92 9.51 -7.80
N GLN A 205 -12.05 8.56 -8.74
CA GLN A 205 -12.79 7.33 -8.50
C GLN A 205 -11.97 6.41 -7.59
N HIS A 206 -12.29 6.45 -6.30
CA HIS A 206 -11.68 5.55 -5.33
C HIS A 206 -12.57 4.35 -5.06
N VAL A 207 -12.08 3.14 -5.17
CA VAL A 207 -12.79 1.86 -4.98
C VAL A 207 -12.11 1.06 -3.87
N GLU A 208 -12.90 0.32 -3.08
CA GLU A 208 -12.35 -0.70 -2.17
C GLU A 208 -12.51 -2.09 -2.79
N VAL A 209 -11.49 -2.92 -2.68
CA VAL A 209 -11.53 -4.35 -3.03
C VAL A 209 -11.32 -5.20 -1.78
N GLN A 210 -11.99 -6.37 -1.71
CA GLN A 210 -11.72 -7.33 -0.63
C GLN A 210 -10.31 -7.89 -0.81
N VAL A 211 -9.56 -7.95 0.29
CA VAL A 211 -8.22 -8.52 0.30
C VAL A 211 -8.09 -9.63 1.32
N ASP A 212 -7.23 -10.60 1.01
CA ASP A 212 -6.81 -11.59 1.97
C ASP A 212 -5.74 -11.00 2.88
N TRP A 213 -6.04 -11.02 4.16
CA TRP A 213 -5.16 -10.51 5.19
C TRP A 213 -4.93 -11.56 6.27
N SER A 214 -3.69 -11.71 6.65
CA SER A 214 -3.27 -12.54 7.79
C SER A 214 -2.58 -11.67 8.84
N GLN A 215 -2.45 -12.21 10.06
CA GLN A 215 -1.62 -11.54 11.06
C GLN A 215 -0.19 -11.39 10.54
N ARG A 216 0.45 -10.25 10.84
CA ARG A 216 1.86 -9.99 10.50
C ARG A 216 2.74 -11.19 10.88
N LYS A 217 3.72 -11.51 10.05
CA LYS A 217 4.53 -12.73 10.20
C LYS A 217 5.66 -12.60 11.21
N GLY A 218 6.01 -11.38 11.61
CA GLY A 218 7.05 -11.15 12.61
C GLY A 218 7.08 -9.71 13.10
N GLY A 219 8.01 -9.42 14.01
CA GLY A 219 8.21 -8.09 14.56
C GLY A 219 7.05 -7.58 15.41
N THR A 220 7.06 -6.29 15.69
CA THR A 220 6.01 -5.60 16.46
C THR A 220 5.42 -4.47 15.66
N SER A 221 4.10 -4.23 15.80
CA SER A 221 3.46 -3.07 15.18
C SER A 221 4.12 -1.78 15.66
N LYS A 222 4.51 -0.93 14.73
CA LYS A 222 5.06 0.40 15.03
C LYS A 222 3.94 1.43 15.28
N LEU A 223 2.68 1.07 14.97
CA LEU A 223 1.50 1.92 15.19
C LEU A 223 1.17 1.97 16.69
N ARG A 224 1.14 3.19 17.25
CA ARG A 224 0.72 3.45 18.62
C ARG A 224 -0.77 3.77 18.63
N SER A 225 -1.61 2.80 19.03
CA SER A 225 -3.07 2.81 18.83
C SER A 225 -3.78 4.09 19.29
N LEU A 226 -3.36 4.72 20.38
CA LEU A 226 -4.02 5.94 20.90
C LEU A 226 -3.48 7.22 20.25
N THR A 227 -2.15 7.39 20.25
CA THR A 227 -1.51 8.61 19.72
C THR A 227 -1.67 8.72 18.21
N ASP A 228 -1.39 7.64 17.48
CA ASP A 228 -1.54 7.65 16.02
C ASP A 228 -3.02 7.69 15.62
N GLY A 229 -3.90 7.02 16.39
CA GLY A 229 -5.35 7.11 16.19
C GLY A 229 -5.88 8.54 16.26
N MET A 230 -5.38 9.35 17.21
CA MET A 230 -5.73 10.77 17.32
C MET A 230 -5.18 11.59 16.13
N ILE A 231 -3.95 11.31 15.71
CA ILE A 231 -3.34 11.99 14.55
C ILE A 231 -4.13 11.68 13.28
N ILE A 232 -4.51 10.39 13.07
CA ILE A 232 -5.34 9.96 11.94
C ILE A 232 -6.70 10.66 11.98
N LEU A 233 -7.35 10.74 13.15
CA LEU A 233 -8.62 11.44 13.31
C LEU A 233 -8.51 12.94 12.93
N LEU A 234 -7.48 13.61 13.40
CA LEU A 234 -7.23 15.02 13.05
C LEU A 234 -6.97 15.16 11.54
N ARG A 235 -6.30 14.21 10.92
CA ARG A 235 -6.08 14.19 9.47
C ARG A 235 -7.38 14.07 8.70
N ILE A 236 -8.27 13.14 9.08
CA ILE A 236 -9.60 12.98 8.46
C ILE A 236 -10.38 14.29 8.48
N ILE A 237 -10.35 15.01 9.61
CA ILE A 237 -11.09 16.28 9.78
C ILE A 237 -10.52 17.39 8.90
N ARG A 238 -9.19 17.44 8.74
CA ARG A 238 -8.47 18.50 7.99
C ARG A 238 -8.42 18.28 6.49
N THR A 239 -8.58 17.03 6.04
CA THR A 239 -8.52 16.65 4.63
C THR A 239 -9.90 16.52 4.04
#